data_67c7dd0574a792a4571af770db6d672d
#
_entry.id   67c7dd0574a792a4571af770db6d672d
#
_cell.length_a   1.000
_cell.length_b   1.000
_cell.length_c   1.000
_cell.angle_alpha   90.00
_cell.angle_beta   90.00
_cell.angle_gamma   90.00
#
_symmetry.space_group_name_H-M   'P 1'
#
loop_
_entity.id
_entity.type
_entity.pdbx_description
1 polymer ?
#
loop_
_entity_poly.entity_id
_entity_poly.type
_entity_poly.pdbx_seq_one_letter_code
_entity_poly.pdbx_strand_id
1 'polypeptide(L)' 'MKLRDLMNVLDSDEFIIADGEDIKCVRLYMGETLDPWMDREVSRVRAYEGGFDIDLVAE' A
#
# COMPACT_ATOMS: atom_id res chain seq x y z
N MET A 1 -1.93 -11.44 -5.19
CA MET A 1 -0.75 -11.02 -4.40
C MET A 1 -1.23 -10.23 -3.19
N LYS A 2 -0.80 -10.61 -2.02
CA LYS A 2 -1.13 -9.87 -0.80
C LYS A 2 -0.21 -8.68 -0.63
N LEU A 3 -0.67 -7.67 0.08
CA LEU A 3 0.12 -6.48 0.32
C LEU A 3 1.46 -6.81 1.00
N ARG A 4 1.48 -7.78 1.93
CA ARG A 4 2.73 -8.17 2.60
C ARG A 4 3.79 -8.67 1.62
N ASP A 5 3.38 -9.38 0.56
CA ASP A 5 4.31 -9.87 -0.45
C ASP A 5 4.91 -8.71 -1.24
N LEU A 6 4.08 -7.72 -1.53
CA LEU A 6 4.49 -6.54 -2.28
C LEU A 6 5.46 -5.69 -1.46
N MET A 7 5.20 -5.53 -0.16
CA MET A 7 6.05 -4.73 0.72
C MET A 7 7.47 -5.30 0.86
N ASN A 8 7.65 -6.60 0.61
CA ASN A 8 8.96 -7.21 0.64
C ASN A 8 9.85 -6.82 -0.55
N VAL A 9 9.25 -6.35 -1.63
CA VAL A 9 9.98 -6.04 -2.87
C VAL A 9 9.96 -4.56 -3.25
N LEU A 10 9.03 -3.78 -2.71
CA LEU A 10 8.98 -2.35 -2.97
C LEU A 10 9.87 -1.59 -1.99
N ASP A 11 10.70 -0.72 -2.54
CA ASP A 11 11.61 0.12 -1.76
C ASP A 11 11.12 1.56 -1.86
N SER A 12 10.33 1.97 -0.89
CA SER A 12 9.79 3.33 -0.85
C SER A 12 9.41 3.68 0.57
N ASP A 13 9.50 4.95 0.90
CA ASP A 13 9.09 5.46 2.22
C ASP A 13 7.63 5.87 2.26
N GLU A 14 6.99 6.00 1.10
CA GLU A 14 5.62 6.49 1.03
C GLU A 14 4.78 5.60 0.14
N PHE A 15 3.57 5.30 0.61
CA PHE A 15 2.59 4.51 -0.13
C PHE A 15 1.23 5.15 0.02
N ILE A 16 0.44 5.10 -1.03
CA ILE A 16 -0.97 5.45 -0.98
C ILE A 16 -1.74 4.15 -1.08
N ILE A 17 -2.53 3.86 -0.05
CA ILE A 17 -3.34 2.64 -0.01
C ILE A 17 -4.79 3.01 -0.27
N ALA A 18 -5.35 2.48 -1.33
CA ALA A 18 -6.75 2.68 -1.68
C ALA A 18 -7.53 1.43 -1.33
N ASP A 19 -8.42 1.54 -0.33
CA ASP A 19 -9.30 0.46 0.12
C ASP A 19 -10.73 0.87 -0.22
N GLY A 20 -11.16 0.50 -1.43
CA GLY A 20 -12.43 0.97 -1.95
C GLY A 20 -12.40 2.49 -2.17
N GLU A 21 -13.29 3.21 -1.50
CA GLU A 21 -13.32 4.67 -1.59
C GLU A 21 -12.40 5.35 -0.57
N ASP A 22 -11.88 4.57 0.39
CA ASP A 22 -10.99 5.10 1.41
C ASP A 22 -9.56 5.11 0.89
N ILE A 23 -8.92 6.26 0.98
CA ILE A 23 -7.54 6.43 0.51
C ILE A 23 -6.71 6.91 1.70
N LYS A 24 -5.60 6.23 1.93
CA LYS A 24 -4.68 6.59 3.01
C LYS A 24 -3.26 6.69 2.50
N CYS A 25 -2.62 7.81 2.82
CA CYS A 25 -1.19 7.99 2.59
C CYS A 25 -0.45 7.49 3.83
N VAL A 26 0.44 6.53 3.64
CA VAL A 26 1.22 5.93 4.72
C VAL A 26 2.69 6.23 4.51
N ARG A 27 3.33 6.76 5.53
CA ARG A 27 4.76 7.08 5.52
C ARG A 27 5.44 6.23 6.57
N LEU A 28 6.04 5.13 6.14
CA LEU A 28 6.61 4.14 7.06
C LEU A 28 7.70 4.72 7.94
N TYR A 29 8.52 5.61 7.40
CA TYR A 29 9.60 6.23 8.15
C TYR A 29 9.12 7.12 9.30
N MET A 30 7.84 7.48 9.31
CA MET A 30 7.24 8.26 10.38
C MET A 30 6.53 7.38 11.43
N GLY A 31 6.71 6.08 11.36
CA GLY A 31 6.14 5.15 12.32
C GLY A 31 4.71 4.72 12.02
N GLU A 32 4.17 5.08 10.87
CA GLU A 32 2.87 4.56 10.46
C GLU A 32 2.98 3.09 10.09
N THR A 33 1.87 2.36 10.20
CA THR A 33 1.86 0.93 9.96
C THR A 33 0.88 0.55 8.86
N LEU A 34 1.23 -0.50 8.13
CA LEU A 34 0.39 -1.12 7.11
C LEU A 34 -0.27 -2.39 7.62
N ASP A 35 -0.09 -2.73 8.91
CA ASP A 35 -0.58 -3.99 9.48
C ASP A 35 -2.06 -4.28 9.17
N PRO A 36 -2.98 -3.32 9.24
CA PRO A 36 -4.38 -3.61 8.93
C PRO A 36 -4.64 -4.10 7.51
N TRP A 37 -3.72 -3.82 6.58
CA TRP A 37 -3.90 -4.15 5.17
C TRP A 37 -2.98 -5.25 4.67
N MET A 38 -2.06 -5.74 5.50
CA MET A 38 -1.01 -6.67 5.06
C MET A 38 -1.53 -7.97 4.46
N ASP A 39 -2.67 -8.46 4.91
CA ASP A 39 -3.26 -9.69 4.38
C ASP A 39 -4.29 -9.46 3.27
N ARG A 40 -4.49 -8.21 2.88
CA ARG A 40 -5.42 -7.85 1.80
C ARG A 40 -4.81 -8.16 0.43
N GLU A 41 -5.67 -8.55 -0.51
CA GLU A 41 -5.24 -8.76 -1.89
C GLU A 41 -5.06 -7.42 -2.59
N VAL A 42 -4.01 -7.33 -3.40
CA VAL A 42 -3.71 -6.15 -4.20
C VAL A 42 -4.30 -6.32 -5.59
N SER A 43 -5.04 -5.32 -6.07
CA SER A 43 -5.61 -5.35 -7.41
C SER A 43 -4.75 -4.61 -8.42
N ARG A 44 -4.08 -3.55 -8.02
CA ARG A 44 -3.25 -2.76 -8.92
C ARG A 44 -2.20 -1.97 -8.16
N VAL A 45 -1.04 -1.80 -8.79
CA VAL A 45 0.04 -0.98 -8.27
C VAL A 45 0.45 0.01 -9.35
N ARG A 46 0.58 1.26 -8.99
CA ARG A 46 1.10 2.30 -9.88
C ARG A 46 2.19 3.07 -9.16
N ALA A 47 3.25 3.39 -9.89
CA ALA A 47 4.30 4.24 -9.38
C ALA A 47 3.93 5.71 -9.61
N TYR A 48 4.28 6.56 -8.65
CA TYR A 48 4.18 8.00 -8.82
C TYR A 48 5.46 8.63 -8.25
N GLU A 49 5.61 9.92 -8.46
CA GLU A 49 6.79 10.62 -7.95
C GLU A 49 6.72 10.66 -6.42
N GLY A 50 7.59 9.91 -5.77
CA GLY A 50 7.65 9.84 -4.31
C GLY A 50 7.24 8.51 -3.72
N GLY A 51 6.60 7.61 -4.47
CA GLY A 51 6.18 6.34 -3.91
C GLY A 51 5.32 5.50 -4.83
N PHE A 52 4.43 4.73 -4.24
CA PHE A 52 3.56 3.80 -4.96
C PHE A 52 2.12 3.97 -4.51
N ASP A 53 1.22 3.88 -5.49
CA ASP A 53 -0.22 3.92 -5.29
C ASP A 53 -0.72 2.47 -5.43
N ILE A 54 -1.28 1.93 -4.36
CA ILE A 54 -1.67 0.53 -4.28
C ILE A 54 -3.18 0.43 -4.05
N ASP A 55 -3.88 -0.19 -5.00
CA ASP A 55 -5.31 -0.44 -4.88
C ASP A 55 -5.52 -1.84 -4.32
N LEU A 56 -6.33 -1.95 -3.29
CA LEU A 56 -6.71 -3.22 -2.70
C LEU A 56 -7.99 -3.73 -3.33
N VAL A 57 -8.12 -5.06 -3.39
CA VAL A 57 -9.36 -5.69 -3.86
C VAL A 57 -10.44 -5.42 -2.81
N ALA A 58 -11.61 -5.01 -3.24
CA ALA A 58 -12.75 -4.80 -2.35
C ALA A 58 -13.18 -6.13 -1.72
N GLU A 59 -13.49 -6.11 -0.44
CA GLU A 59 -14.03 -7.26 0.26
C GLU A 59 -15.54 -7.39 0.09
#